data_943a3dbcd7d35d19be3b47acff77b296
#
_entry.id   943a3dbcd7d35d19be3b47acff77b296
#
_cell.length_a   1.000
_cell.length_b   1.000
_cell.length_c   1.000
_cell.angle_alpha   90.00
_cell.angle_beta   90.00
_cell.angle_gamma   90.00
#
_symmetry.space_group_name_H-M   'P 1'
#
loop_
_entity.id
_entity.type
_entity.pdbx_description
1 polymer ?
#
loop_
_entity_poly.entity_id
_entity_poly.type
_entity_poly.pdbx_seq_one_letter_code
_entity_poly.pdbx_strand_id
1 'polypeptide(L)'
;MAAFEYCSSLADIVLPEGVTTIARSAFWGCSSLSRIDLPEGVTTIGHSAFYGCEKLSSVKLPNSLTTIEGFAFSGCNGLTITIPDNVESMSMLTFSDCTGLDITIPGRFLTKIENPIGSNCKDVRVTIAEGTTVIEEYAFQKRPGIVSVTIPESVTSIGHAAFWQCSGLTDIIIPSSVTEIGDDAFSKCTNLTNVTLPDGLTFIGEGVFNGCTKLLEINIPKKITAINNATFSGCVSLRNMIIPDNIQSIGGRAFEYCSHLTMTIPETVTSIGSQAFRNNADLSIAMSGNLLDNALFSDCENLRITLSNGSTFIKESALINCSGLIEIHIPNSVSSIGAHAFYGCTNLKNIIIPNKVTSIEERTFYECKGLVSVVIPNSVKSIEYEAFNGCSALKSIVLPEGMTLIKKWTFADCSSLVDVTLPSTMTTLEYGAFENCTSLRSVTIPNSVNTVDAPFYGCSSLSDIKVPDYLYETSIFSGTGITDITVPEGTTVVGSFADCTKLASITFPEGIKALTDFSGCSSLRAIDIPDGVSVIGSALFRGCVNLTKVTIPNSVVSLEWFAFSDCSSLTRITIPNHIATISSGAFSGCSLLTNVTLGSGVASIEDL
;
A
#
# COMPACT_ATOMS: atom_id res chain seq x y z
N MET A 1 -28.91 -42.84 46.54
CA MET A 1 -28.33 -41.64 47.15
C MET A 1 -26.82 -41.81 47.18
N ALA A 2 -26.08 -40.80 46.82
CA ALA A 2 -24.62 -40.83 46.89
C ALA A 2 -24.17 -40.78 48.38
N ALA A 3 -23.18 -41.60 48.73
CA ALA A 3 -22.87 -41.87 50.15
C ALA A 3 -22.39 -40.63 50.94
N PHE A 4 -21.62 -39.74 50.29
CA PHE A 4 -21.06 -38.54 50.93
C PHE A 4 -21.45 -37.22 50.19
N GLU A 5 -22.54 -37.24 49.40
CA GLU A 5 -23.01 -36.10 48.68
C GLU A 5 -23.25 -34.90 49.60
N TYR A 6 -22.66 -33.72 49.26
CA TYR A 6 -22.73 -32.46 50.07
C TYR A 6 -22.17 -32.57 51.50
N CYS A 7 -21.28 -33.51 51.77
CA CYS A 7 -20.53 -33.51 53.05
C CYS A 7 -19.48 -32.41 53.03
N SER A 8 -19.91 -31.11 53.05
CA SER A 8 -19.08 -29.94 52.81
C SER A 8 -17.96 -29.76 53.85
N SER A 9 -18.09 -30.33 55.05
CA SER A 9 -17.08 -30.30 56.09
C SER A 9 -16.12 -31.51 56.10
N LEU A 10 -16.33 -32.47 55.21
CA LEU A 10 -15.44 -33.65 55.07
C LEU A 10 -14.08 -33.20 54.54
N ALA A 11 -13.05 -33.21 55.38
CA ALA A 11 -11.71 -32.73 55.02
C ALA A 11 -10.75 -33.86 54.56
N ASP A 12 -10.93 -35.04 55.08
CA ASP A 12 -10.11 -36.22 54.81
C ASP A 12 -10.94 -37.51 54.95
N ILE A 13 -10.59 -38.53 54.17
CA ILE A 13 -11.20 -39.86 54.22
C ILE A 13 -10.19 -40.92 53.78
N VAL A 14 -10.15 -42.00 54.51
CA VAL A 14 -9.36 -43.20 54.16
C VAL A 14 -10.29 -44.27 53.62
N LEU A 15 -10.02 -44.72 52.39
CA LEU A 15 -10.79 -45.78 51.76
C LEU A 15 -10.13 -47.14 52.03
N PRO A 16 -10.91 -48.18 52.36
CA PRO A 16 -10.35 -49.51 52.59
C PRO A 16 -9.95 -50.21 51.25
N GLU A 17 -8.99 -51.11 51.30
CA GLU A 17 -8.44 -51.82 50.15
C GLU A 17 -9.48 -52.61 49.32
N GLY A 18 -10.64 -52.91 49.85
CA GLY A 18 -11.71 -53.62 49.12
C GLY A 18 -12.60 -52.75 48.23
N VAL A 19 -12.34 -51.44 48.14
CA VAL A 19 -13.12 -50.54 47.26
C VAL A 19 -12.70 -50.74 45.82
N THR A 20 -13.64 -51.11 44.92
CA THR A 20 -13.41 -51.33 43.49
C THR A 20 -14.01 -50.24 42.59
N THR A 21 -14.93 -49.44 43.11
CA THR A 21 -15.61 -48.41 42.34
C THR A 21 -15.92 -47.19 43.21
N ILE A 22 -15.60 -45.98 42.71
CA ILE A 22 -16.12 -44.75 43.27
C ILE A 22 -17.39 -44.43 42.48
N ALA A 23 -18.54 -44.62 43.09
CA ALA A 23 -19.84 -44.54 42.43
C ALA A 23 -20.18 -43.10 41.99
N ARG A 24 -21.20 -42.95 41.14
CA ARG A 24 -21.74 -41.68 40.69
C ARG A 24 -22.01 -40.76 41.88
N SER A 25 -21.55 -39.51 41.80
CA SER A 25 -21.76 -38.47 42.81
C SER A 25 -21.30 -38.81 44.23
N ALA A 26 -20.44 -39.84 44.42
CA ALA A 26 -20.07 -40.34 45.77
C ALA A 26 -19.59 -39.26 46.71
N PHE A 27 -18.81 -38.27 46.23
CA PHE A 27 -18.26 -37.16 46.98
C PHE A 27 -18.70 -35.79 46.38
N TRP A 28 -19.83 -35.72 45.72
CA TRP A 28 -20.31 -34.46 45.09
C TRP A 28 -20.47 -33.39 46.17
N GLY A 29 -19.85 -32.22 45.97
CA GLY A 29 -19.95 -31.07 46.88
C GLY A 29 -19.22 -31.26 48.22
N CYS A 30 -18.28 -32.19 48.33
CA CYS A 30 -17.38 -32.30 49.49
C CYS A 30 -16.32 -31.19 49.41
N SER A 31 -16.74 -29.91 49.56
CA SER A 31 -15.93 -28.72 49.28
C SER A 31 -14.70 -28.56 50.21
N SER A 32 -14.66 -29.25 51.35
CA SER A 32 -13.48 -29.23 52.23
C SER A 32 -12.52 -30.38 52.01
N LEU A 33 -12.87 -31.39 51.17
CA LEU A 33 -12.00 -32.53 50.90
C LEU A 33 -10.74 -32.03 50.18
N SER A 34 -9.58 -32.20 50.80
CA SER A 34 -8.33 -31.62 50.29
C SER A 34 -7.45 -32.65 49.58
N ARG A 35 -7.60 -33.93 49.91
CA ARG A 35 -6.81 -35.04 49.36
C ARG A 35 -7.60 -36.32 49.50
N ILE A 36 -7.39 -37.23 48.52
CA ILE A 36 -7.89 -38.60 48.62
C ILE A 36 -6.91 -39.55 47.92
N ASP A 37 -6.57 -40.67 48.56
CA ASP A 37 -5.79 -41.76 47.94
C ASP A 37 -6.75 -42.89 47.63
N LEU A 38 -6.86 -43.23 46.36
CA LEU A 38 -7.70 -44.37 45.93
C LEU A 38 -6.89 -45.67 46.02
N PRO A 39 -7.43 -46.70 46.69
CA PRO A 39 -6.70 -47.96 46.87
C PRO A 39 -6.52 -48.73 45.55
N GLU A 40 -5.50 -49.58 45.49
CA GLU A 40 -5.34 -50.53 44.40
C GLU A 40 -6.56 -51.46 44.36
N GLY A 41 -7.13 -51.66 43.20
CA GLY A 41 -8.39 -52.36 43.02
C GLY A 41 -9.54 -51.45 42.54
N VAL A 42 -9.44 -50.13 42.68
CA VAL A 42 -10.42 -49.19 42.09
C VAL A 42 -10.23 -49.18 40.58
N THR A 43 -11.27 -49.63 39.86
CA THR A 43 -11.29 -49.71 38.40
C THR A 43 -12.09 -48.57 37.74
N THR A 44 -13.03 -47.95 38.48
CA THR A 44 -13.95 -46.95 37.91
C THR A 44 -14.16 -45.78 38.86
N ILE A 45 -14.05 -44.54 38.30
CA ILE A 45 -14.52 -43.31 38.93
C ILE A 45 -15.76 -42.87 38.15
N GLY A 46 -16.91 -42.88 38.83
CA GLY A 46 -18.24 -42.63 38.27
C GLY A 46 -18.49 -41.14 37.99
N HIS A 47 -19.57 -40.93 37.23
CA HIS A 47 -20.00 -39.60 36.81
C HIS A 47 -20.15 -38.63 38.01
N SER A 48 -19.54 -37.42 37.92
CA SER A 48 -19.57 -36.41 38.96
C SER A 48 -19.09 -36.88 40.34
N ALA A 49 -18.25 -37.90 40.44
CA ALA A 49 -17.85 -38.51 41.70
C ALA A 49 -17.22 -37.50 42.67
N PHE A 50 -16.41 -36.57 42.21
CA PHE A 50 -15.77 -35.47 42.97
C PHE A 50 -16.21 -34.09 42.46
N TYR A 51 -17.39 -33.95 41.87
CA TYR A 51 -17.89 -32.67 41.38
C TYR A 51 -17.97 -31.64 42.51
N GLY A 52 -17.36 -30.47 42.29
CA GLY A 52 -17.40 -29.39 43.29
C GLY A 52 -16.59 -29.68 44.56
N CYS A 53 -15.63 -30.57 44.55
CA CYS A 53 -14.64 -30.72 45.60
C CYS A 53 -13.60 -29.59 45.47
N GLU A 54 -13.99 -28.37 45.81
CA GLU A 54 -13.27 -27.12 45.50
C GLU A 54 -11.85 -27.07 46.08
N LYS A 55 -11.61 -27.76 47.22
CA LYS A 55 -10.30 -27.79 47.91
C LYS A 55 -9.48 -29.02 47.55
N LEU A 56 -9.96 -29.90 46.67
CA LEU A 56 -9.25 -31.14 46.33
C LEU A 56 -8.02 -30.80 45.48
N SER A 57 -6.88 -30.80 46.13
CA SER A 57 -5.60 -30.39 45.53
C SER A 57 -4.75 -31.58 45.04
N SER A 58 -5.04 -32.79 45.51
CA SER A 58 -4.31 -34.01 45.10
C SER A 58 -5.20 -35.22 45.16
N VAL A 59 -5.10 -36.04 44.10
CA VAL A 59 -5.72 -37.36 44.04
C VAL A 59 -4.67 -38.36 43.57
N LYS A 60 -4.42 -39.42 44.35
CA LYS A 60 -3.59 -40.54 43.91
C LYS A 60 -4.48 -41.57 43.23
N LEU A 61 -4.30 -41.72 41.91
CA LEU A 61 -5.02 -42.70 41.12
C LEU A 61 -4.23 -44.04 41.08
N PRO A 62 -4.92 -45.19 41.27
CA PRO A 62 -4.26 -46.52 41.26
C PRO A 62 -4.01 -47.00 39.81
N ASN A 63 -3.07 -47.93 39.63
CA ASN A 63 -2.79 -48.57 38.35
C ASN A 63 -3.92 -49.49 37.87
N SER A 64 -4.83 -49.92 38.75
CA SER A 64 -6.01 -50.67 38.39
C SER A 64 -7.11 -49.87 37.71
N LEU A 65 -7.00 -48.54 37.69
CA LEU A 65 -8.03 -47.63 37.14
C LEU A 65 -8.12 -47.76 35.62
N THR A 66 -9.31 -48.10 35.12
CA THR A 66 -9.58 -48.24 33.67
C THR A 66 -10.56 -47.19 33.14
N THR A 67 -11.43 -46.62 33.98
CA THR A 67 -12.51 -45.74 33.53
C THR A 67 -12.69 -44.51 34.43
N ILE A 68 -12.76 -43.31 33.81
CA ILE A 68 -13.14 -42.07 34.47
C ILE A 68 -14.33 -41.48 33.68
N GLU A 69 -15.48 -41.36 34.35
CA GLU A 69 -16.71 -40.86 33.72
C GLU A 69 -16.80 -39.33 33.74
N GLY A 70 -17.80 -38.81 33.01
CA GLY A 70 -17.99 -37.37 32.79
C GLY A 70 -18.14 -36.58 34.08
N PHE A 71 -17.58 -35.34 34.09
CA PHE A 71 -17.61 -34.40 35.21
C PHE A 71 -17.01 -34.93 36.53
N ALA A 72 -16.26 -36.06 36.48
CA ALA A 72 -15.75 -36.69 37.68
C ALA A 72 -14.98 -35.76 38.62
N PHE A 73 -14.20 -34.82 38.05
CA PHE A 73 -13.42 -33.80 38.78
C PHE A 73 -13.81 -32.36 38.40
N SER A 74 -15.05 -32.14 37.95
CA SER A 74 -15.51 -30.80 37.61
C SER A 74 -15.54 -29.90 38.83
N GLY A 75 -15.01 -28.66 38.69
CA GLY A 75 -14.95 -27.68 39.79
C GLY A 75 -13.91 -28.01 40.86
N CYS A 76 -12.95 -28.90 40.66
CA CYS A 76 -11.81 -29.12 41.51
C CYS A 76 -10.72 -28.07 41.26
N ASN A 77 -10.54 -27.11 42.17
CA ASN A 77 -9.59 -26.01 42.02
C ASN A 77 -8.21 -26.34 42.61
N GLY A 78 -7.14 -25.97 41.85
CA GLY A 78 -5.76 -26.27 42.28
C GLY A 78 -5.40 -27.76 42.25
N LEU A 79 -6.18 -28.58 41.55
CA LEU A 79 -5.96 -30.03 41.50
C LEU A 79 -4.69 -30.34 40.69
N THR A 80 -3.79 -31.13 41.32
CA THR A 80 -2.66 -31.78 40.68
C THR A 80 -2.97 -33.27 40.53
N ILE A 81 -2.95 -33.79 39.28
CA ILE A 81 -3.36 -35.14 39.00
C ILE A 81 -2.58 -35.76 37.83
N THR A 82 -2.18 -37.03 37.98
CA THR A 82 -1.56 -37.80 36.89
C THR A 82 -2.51 -38.92 36.47
N ILE A 83 -2.86 -38.98 35.20
CA ILE A 83 -3.70 -40.04 34.64
C ILE A 83 -2.84 -41.23 34.29
N PRO A 84 -3.06 -42.40 34.92
CA PRO A 84 -2.29 -43.62 34.62
C PRO A 84 -2.48 -44.11 33.18
N ASP A 85 -1.47 -44.76 32.64
CA ASP A 85 -1.54 -45.35 31.29
C ASP A 85 -2.57 -46.49 31.14
N ASN A 86 -2.99 -47.08 32.23
CA ASN A 86 -4.00 -48.17 32.22
C ASN A 86 -5.44 -47.64 32.07
N VAL A 87 -5.67 -46.31 32.15
CA VAL A 87 -6.99 -45.75 31.90
C VAL A 87 -7.35 -45.94 30.43
N GLU A 88 -8.36 -46.74 30.15
CA GLU A 88 -8.83 -47.06 28.78
C GLU A 88 -9.89 -46.09 28.28
N SER A 89 -10.70 -45.53 29.20
CA SER A 89 -11.79 -44.62 28.87
C SER A 89 -11.82 -43.43 29.81
N MET A 90 -11.89 -42.23 29.24
CA MET A 90 -12.09 -41.00 29.97
C MET A 90 -13.09 -40.13 29.21
N SER A 91 -14.18 -39.79 29.87
CA SER A 91 -15.23 -39.00 29.24
C SER A 91 -14.83 -37.53 29.03
N MET A 92 -15.45 -36.87 28.03
CA MET A 92 -15.34 -35.45 27.84
C MET A 92 -15.81 -34.71 29.10
N LEU A 93 -15.25 -33.49 29.32
CA LEU A 93 -15.61 -32.61 30.44
C LEU A 93 -15.31 -33.21 31.83
N THR A 94 -14.48 -34.23 31.93
CA THR A 94 -14.04 -34.78 33.24
C THR A 94 -13.52 -33.68 34.15
N PHE A 95 -12.79 -32.71 33.61
CA PHE A 95 -12.19 -31.56 34.30
C PHE A 95 -12.83 -30.22 33.87
N SER A 96 -14.15 -30.10 33.84
CA SER A 96 -14.81 -28.84 33.58
C SER A 96 -14.72 -27.90 34.77
N ASP A 97 -14.83 -26.57 34.53
CA ASP A 97 -14.90 -25.55 35.56
C ASP A 97 -13.75 -25.54 36.59
N CYS A 98 -12.61 -26.16 36.23
CA CYS A 98 -11.42 -26.19 37.10
C CYS A 98 -10.61 -24.88 36.96
N THR A 99 -10.06 -24.39 38.06
CA THR A 99 -9.09 -23.30 38.07
C THR A 99 -7.79 -23.79 38.70
N GLY A 100 -6.63 -23.51 38.04
CA GLY A 100 -5.32 -23.93 38.54
C GLY A 100 -5.08 -25.45 38.40
N LEU A 101 -5.69 -26.12 37.44
CA LEU A 101 -5.49 -27.54 37.16
C LEU A 101 -4.07 -27.79 36.65
N ASP A 102 -3.35 -28.72 37.29
CA ASP A 102 -2.07 -29.26 36.84
C ASP A 102 -2.22 -30.75 36.52
N ILE A 103 -2.23 -31.09 35.24
CA ILE A 103 -2.57 -32.43 34.79
C ILE A 103 -1.48 -33.04 33.92
N THR A 104 -1.07 -34.29 34.30
CA THR A 104 -0.30 -35.15 33.40
C THR A 104 -1.25 -36.14 32.75
N ILE A 105 -1.29 -36.17 31.39
CA ILE A 105 -2.30 -36.91 30.65
C ILE A 105 -1.71 -37.59 29.40
N PRO A 106 -2.05 -38.89 29.11
CA PRO A 106 -1.71 -39.55 27.85
C PRO A 106 -2.34 -38.87 26.63
N GLY A 107 -1.55 -38.70 25.56
CA GLY A 107 -1.97 -37.98 24.35
C GLY A 107 -3.24 -38.52 23.69
N ARG A 108 -3.52 -39.82 23.82
CA ARG A 108 -4.73 -40.45 23.25
C ARG A 108 -6.06 -39.84 23.76
N PHE A 109 -6.06 -39.15 24.91
CA PHE A 109 -7.23 -38.46 25.44
C PHE A 109 -7.33 -37.02 25.00
N LEU A 110 -6.33 -36.52 24.28
CA LEU A 110 -6.29 -35.15 23.80
C LEU A 110 -6.74 -35.09 22.34
N THR A 111 -8.01 -35.40 22.09
CA THR A 111 -8.63 -35.37 20.77
C THR A 111 -9.71 -34.29 20.68
N LYS A 112 -10.16 -34.01 19.47
CA LYS A 112 -11.26 -33.06 19.24
C LYS A 112 -12.56 -33.47 19.94
N ILE A 113 -12.83 -34.76 19.97
CA ILE A 113 -14.12 -35.31 20.43
C ILE A 113 -14.09 -35.67 21.91
N GLU A 114 -12.98 -36.19 22.40
CA GLU A 114 -12.86 -36.76 23.73
C GLU A 114 -11.94 -35.98 24.68
N ASN A 115 -11.72 -34.71 24.42
CA ASN A 115 -10.86 -33.91 25.30
C ASN A 115 -11.50 -33.72 26.69
N PRO A 116 -10.88 -34.20 27.75
CA PRO A 116 -11.44 -34.14 29.09
C PRO A 116 -11.37 -32.75 29.75
N ILE A 117 -10.55 -31.83 29.20
CA ILE A 117 -10.35 -30.49 29.74
C ILE A 117 -11.45 -29.56 29.18
N GLY A 118 -12.27 -28.98 30.04
CA GLY A 118 -13.34 -28.05 29.63
C GLY A 118 -12.81 -26.72 29.10
N SER A 119 -13.53 -26.12 28.17
CA SER A 119 -13.18 -24.80 27.60
C SER A 119 -13.30 -23.63 28.59
N ASN A 120 -14.02 -23.84 29.70
CA ASN A 120 -14.26 -22.88 30.77
C ASN A 120 -13.27 -22.99 31.94
N CYS A 121 -12.32 -23.94 31.88
CA CYS A 121 -11.20 -24.01 32.83
C CYS A 121 -10.32 -22.78 32.74
N LYS A 122 -9.62 -22.47 33.84
CA LYS A 122 -8.69 -21.32 33.93
C LYS A 122 -7.38 -21.77 34.54
N ASP A 123 -6.28 -21.14 34.12
CA ASP A 123 -4.93 -21.38 34.65
C ASP A 123 -4.55 -22.87 34.64
N VAL A 124 -4.74 -23.54 33.48
CA VAL A 124 -4.48 -24.96 33.31
C VAL A 124 -3.06 -25.18 32.79
N ARG A 125 -2.33 -26.07 33.47
CA ARG A 125 -1.03 -26.59 33.04
C ARG A 125 -1.17 -28.04 32.64
N VAL A 126 -0.71 -28.37 31.44
CA VAL A 126 -0.81 -29.71 30.89
C VAL A 126 0.59 -30.29 30.65
N THR A 127 0.85 -31.43 31.21
CA THR A 127 2.01 -32.26 30.84
C THR A 127 1.50 -33.45 30.01
N ILE A 128 1.93 -33.52 28.76
CA ILE A 128 1.63 -34.69 27.90
C ILE A 128 2.55 -35.82 28.34
N ALA A 129 1.97 -37.00 28.61
CA ALA A 129 2.74 -38.15 29.12
C ALA A 129 3.75 -38.67 28.06
N GLU A 130 4.88 -39.15 28.56
CA GLU A 130 5.90 -39.83 27.76
C GLU A 130 5.30 -41.00 26.95
N GLY A 131 5.87 -41.29 25.75
CA GLY A 131 5.33 -42.31 24.84
C GLY A 131 4.26 -41.78 23.88
N THR A 132 3.76 -40.56 24.07
CA THR A 132 2.92 -39.87 23.09
C THR A 132 3.77 -39.48 21.89
N THR A 133 3.43 -39.95 20.68
CA THR A 133 4.21 -39.71 19.46
C THR A 133 3.62 -38.60 18.57
N VAL A 134 2.33 -38.32 18.71
CA VAL A 134 1.60 -37.32 17.92
C VAL A 134 0.69 -36.52 18.83
N ILE A 135 0.67 -35.20 18.66
CA ILE A 135 -0.41 -34.37 19.15
C ILE A 135 -1.44 -34.31 18.02
N GLU A 136 -2.59 -34.92 18.26
CA GLU A 136 -3.65 -35.06 17.25
C GLU A 136 -4.22 -33.73 16.78
N GLU A 137 -4.88 -33.75 15.63
CA GLU A 137 -5.59 -32.56 15.13
C GLU A 137 -6.66 -32.11 16.14
N TYR A 138 -6.74 -30.77 16.34
CA TYR A 138 -7.67 -30.11 17.27
C TYR A 138 -7.50 -30.48 18.75
N ALA A 139 -6.43 -31.14 19.17
CA ALA A 139 -6.20 -31.66 20.52
C ALA A 139 -6.55 -30.71 21.64
N PHE A 140 -6.15 -29.42 21.51
CA PHE A 140 -6.42 -28.36 22.50
C PHE A 140 -7.26 -27.22 21.94
N GLN A 141 -7.96 -27.45 20.81
CA GLN A 141 -8.73 -26.42 20.16
C GLN A 141 -9.71 -25.71 21.11
N LYS A 142 -9.73 -24.37 21.08
CA LYS A 142 -10.63 -23.52 21.90
C LYS A 142 -10.54 -23.81 23.41
N ARG A 143 -9.32 -23.91 23.92
CA ARG A 143 -9.04 -24.03 25.36
C ARG A 143 -8.31 -22.79 25.88
N PRO A 144 -9.00 -21.63 26.00
CA PRO A 144 -8.38 -20.37 26.39
C PRO A 144 -7.78 -20.37 27.80
N GLY A 145 -8.18 -21.30 28.65
CA GLY A 145 -7.65 -21.43 30.00
C GLY A 145 -6.32 -22.17 30.12
N ILE A 146 -5.83 -22.80 29.04
CA ILE A 146 -4.51 -23.43 29.04
C ILE A 146 -3.43 -22.36 28.97
N VAL A 147 -2.57 -22.30 29.98
CA VAL A 147 -1.49 -21.32 30.10
C VAL A 147 -0.10 -21.93 29.81
N SER A 148 0.05 -23.24 29.96
CA SER A 148 1.29 -23.95 29.70
C SER A 148 1.02 -25.36 29.23
N VAL A 149 1.83 -25.84 28.26
CA VAL A 149 1.84 -27.23 27.81
C VAL A 149 3.28 -27.70 27.71
N THR A 150 3.58 -28.81 28.43
CA THR A 150 4.86 -29.51 28.33
C THR A 150 4.69 -30.67 27.35
N ILE A 151 5.48 -30.66 26.27
CA ILE A 151 5.48 -31.66 25.21
C ILE A 151 6.70 -32.56 25.40
N PRO A 152 6.56 -33.92 25.49
CA PRO A 152 7.69 -34.81 25.67
C PRO A 152 8.49 -35.02 24.39
N GLU A 153 9.75 -35.46 24.54
CA GLU A 153 10.65 -35.76 23.41
C GLU A 153 10.20 -36.98 22.57
N SER A 154 9.18 -37.69 22.99
CA SER A 154 8.57 -38.75 22.18
C SER A 154 7.69 -38.23 21.04
N VAL A 155 7.25 -36.94 21.08
CA VAL A 155 6.38 -36.35 20.06
C VAL A 155 7.17 -35.98 18.81
N THR A 156 6.71 -36.49 17.66
CA THR A 156 7.34 -36.26 16.34
C THR A 156 6.54 -35.32 15.44
N SER A 157 5.24 -35.11 15.70
CA SER A 157 4.39 -34.22 14.92
C SER A 157 3.30 -33.56 15.76
N ILE A 158 2.91 -32.33 15.34
CA ILE A 158 1.80 -31.56 15.90
C ILE A 158 0.77 -31.40 14.80
N GLY A 159 -0.46 -31.85 15.04
CA GLY A 159 -1.53 -31.93 14.06
C GLY A 159 -2.16 -30.58 13.73
N HIS A 160 -3.04 -30.58 12.71
CA HIS A 160 -3.81 -29.42 12.27
C HIS A 160 -4.61 -28.79 13.43
N ALA A 161 -4.54 -27.47 13.57
CA ALA A 161 -5.28 -26.70 14.57
C ALA A 161 -5.16 -27.22 16.02
N ALA A 162 -4.08 -27.94 16.35
CA ALA A 162 -3.92 -28.62 17.65
C ALA A 162 -4.07 -27.68 18.84
N PHE A 163 -3.57 -26.44 18.74
CA PHE A 163 -3.69 -25.38 19.77
C PHE A 163 -4.51 -24.18 19.30
N TRP A 164 -5.35 -24.34 18.27
CA TRP A 164 -6.14 -23.24 17.71
C TRP A 164 -6.98 -22.53 18.78
N GLN A 165 -6.83 -21.20 18.92
CA GLN A 165 -7.51 -20.39 19.95
C GLN A 165 -7.17 -20.77 21.41
N CYS A 166 -5.98 -21.29 21.67
CA CYS A 166 -5.44 -21.39 23.04
C CYS A 166 -4.92 -20.01 23.46
N SER A 167 -5.83 -19.06 23.67
CA SER A 167 -5.47 -17.66 23.91
C SER A 167 -4.80 -17.41 25.27
N GLY A 168 -4.82 -18.38 26.20
CA GLY A 168 -4.10 -18.32 27.48
C GLY A 168 -2.62 -18.73 27.38
N LEU A 169 -2.25 -19.48 26.32
CA LEU A 169 -0.88 -20.00 26.15
C LEU A 169 0.11 -18.84 25.95
N THR A 170 1.12 -18.73 26.81
CA THR A 170 2.11 -17.65 26.78
C THR A 170 3.42 -18.06 26.15
N ASP A 171 3.86 -19.27 26.39
CA ASP A 171 5.13 -19.82 25.94
C ASP A 171 4.97 -21.28 25.59
N ILE A 172 5.72 -21.75 24.60
CA ILE A 172 5.78 -23.15 24.25
C ILE A 172 7.17 -23.53 23.72
N ILE A 173 7.67 -24.64 24.19
CA ILE A 173 8.92 -25.26 23.69
C ILE A 173 8.51 -26.46 22.86
N ILE A 174 8.86 -26.45 21.59
CA ILE A 174 8.66 -27.59 20.69
C ILE A 174 9.88 -28.49 20.79
N PRO A 175 9.71 -29.79 21.15
CA PRO A 175 10.82 -30.72 21.35
C PRO A 175 11.66 -30.92 20.08
N SER A 176 12.92 -31.38 20.29
CA SER A 176 13.87 -31.62 19.19
C SER A 176 13.46 -32.76 18.25
N SER A 177 12.60 -33.64 18.70
CA SER A 177 12.00 -34.76 17.96
C SER A 177 10.95 -34.37 16.94
N VAL A 178 10.33 -33.15 17.09
CA VAL A 178 9.24 -32.70 16.20
C VAL A 178 9.82 -32.32 14.84
N THR A 179 9.30 -32.94 13.78
CA THR A 179 9.69 -32.72 12.39
C THR A 179 8.62 -32.00 11.58
N GLU A 180 7.37 -31.97 12.03
CA GLU A 180 6.23 -31.40 11.32
C GLU A 180 5.25 -30.70 12.26
N ILE A 181 4.77 -29.51 11.83
CA ILE A 181 3.70 -28.75 12.47
C ILE A 181 2.62 -28.49 11.41
N GLY A 182 1.41 -28.99 11.66
CA GLY A 182 0.26 -28.90 10.76
C GLY A 182 -0.32 -27.49 10.67
N ASP A 183 -1.22 -27.30 9.69
CA ASP A 183 -1.88 -26.04 9.42
C ASP A 183 -2.62 -25.50 10.66
N ASP A 184 -2.61 -24.18 10.84
CA ASP A 184 -3.28 -23.48 11.95
C ASP A 184 -2.91 -23.97 13.36
N ALA A 185 -1.86 -24.74 13.55
CA ALA A 185 -1.56 -25.43 14.81
C ALA A 185 -1.59 -24.49 16.03
N PHE A 186 -1.05 -23.27 15.93
CA PHE A 186 -1.06 -22.25 16.99
C PHE A 186 -1.87 -20.99 16.61
N SER A 187 -2.71 -21.10 15.57
CA SER A 187 -3.49 -19.96 15.09
C SER A 187 -4.37 -19.39 16.22
N LYS A 188 -4.36 -18.06 16.38
CA LYS A 188 -5.06 -17.30 17.42
C LYS A 188 -4.65 -17.61 18.87
N CYS A 189 -3.43 -18.07 19.09
CA CYS A 189 -2.80 -18.08 20.42
C CYS A 189 -2.35 -16.64 20.75
N THR A 190 -3.31 -15.78 21.09
CA THR A 190 -3.11 -14.32 21.16
C THR A 190 -2.15 -13.83 22.25
N ASN A 191 -1.90 -14.65 23.30
CA ASN A 191 -0.94 -14.35 24.36
C ASN A 191 0.43 -14.99 24.14
N LEU A 192 0.61 -15.78 23.08
CA LEU A 192 1.87 -16.45 22.80
C LEU A 192 2.96 -15.40 22.49
N THR A 193 4.00 -15.35 23.34
CA THR A 193 5.10 -14.38 23.23
C THR A 193 6.36 -15.00 22.67
N ASN A 194 6.64 -16.25 23.05
CA ASN A 194 7.85 -16.96 22.68
C ASN A 194 7.54 -18.37 22.17
N VAL A 195 8.15 -18.71 21.05
CA VAL A 195 8.11 -20.06 20.48
C VAL A 195 9.53 -20.42 20.05
N THR A 196 10.02 -21.55 20.54
CA THR A 196 11.29 -22.10 20.07
C THR A 196 11.00 -23.26 19.15
N LEU A 197 11.35 -23.10 17.87
CA LEU A 197 11.23 -24.18 16.86
C LEU A 197 12.53 -24.98 16.81
N PRO A 198 12.45 -26.33 16.75
CA PRO A 198 13.64 -27.17 16.73
C PRO A 198 14.35 -27.16 15.37
N ASP A 199 15.66 -27.32 15.36
CA ASP A 199 16.48 -27.40 14.14
C ASP A 199 16.12 -28.60 13.25
N GLY A 200 15.46 -29.62 13.84
CA GLY A 200 14.97 -30.81 13.16
C GLY A 200 13.76 -30.61 12.26
N LEU A 201 13.04 -29.52 12.47
CA LEU A 201 11.77 -29.22 11.81
C LEU A 201 11.94 -29.08 10.28
N THR A 202 11.14 -29.82 9.51
CA THR A 202 11.17 -29.89 8.05
C THR A 202 9.93 -29.30 7.39
N PHE A 203 8.82 -29.18 8.14
CA PHE A 203 7.57 -28.67 7.63
C PHE A 203 6.84 -27.80 8.66
N ILE A 204 6.40 -26.63 8.21
CA ILE A 204 5.49 -25.71 8.93
C ILE A 204 4.30 -25.48 8.00
N GLY A 205 3.10 -25.82 8.44
CA GLY A 205 1.85 -25.67 7.68
C GLY A 205 1.44 -24.23 7.42
N GLU A 206 0.29 -24.07 6.77
CA GLU A 206 -0.33 -22.75 6.54
C GLU A 206 -0.91 -22.20 7.85
N GLY A 207 -0.86 -20.87 8.02
CA GLY A 207 -1.50 -20.19 9.14
C GLY A 207 -1.02 -20.57 10.54
N VAL A 208 0.10 -21.27 10.69
CA VAL A 208 0.52 -21.86 11.99
C VAL A 208 0.49 -20.85 13.13
N PHE A 209 0.97 -19.63 12.92
CA PHE A 209 0.97 -18.56 13.93
C PHE A 209 0.00 -17.41 13.60
N ASN A 210 -0.98 -17.66 12.72
CA ASN A 210 -1.95 -16.65 12.35
C ASN A 210 -2.67 -16.07 13.58
N GLY A 211 -2.61 -14.76 13.77
CA GLY A 211 -3.25 -14.06 14.89
C GLY A 211 -2.55 -14.24 16.25
N CYS A 212 -1.29 -14.68 16.27
CA CYS A 212 -0.45 -14.64 17.47
C CYS A 212 -0.01 -13.20 17.76
N THR A 213 -0.93 -12.38 18.25
CA THR A 213 -0.78 -10.92 18.32
C THR A 213 0.34 -10.44 19.24
N LYS A 214 0.77 -11.24 20.20
CA LYS A 214 1.87 -10.92 21.13
C LYS A 214 3.21 -11.58 20.76
N LEU A 215 3.29 -12.34 19.67
CA LEU A 215 4.55 -12.95 19.24
C LEU A 215 5.57 -11.86 18.88
N LEU A 216 6.70 -11.84 19.59
CA LEU A 216 7.73 -10.81 19.45
C LEU A 216 8.82 -11.18 18.44
N GLU A 217 9.26 -12.41 18.52
CA GLU A 217 10.33 -12.99 17.69
C GLU A 217 10.12 -14.48 17.50
N ILE A 218 10.66 -15.02 16.43
CA ILE A 218 10.67 -16.44 16.13
C ILE A 218 11.86 -16.78 15.23
N ASN A 219 12.52 -17.88 15.52
CA ASN A 219 13.55 -18.43 14.65
C ASN A 219 12.92 -19.32 13.57
N ILE A 220 13.40 -19.24 12.34
CA ILE A 220 13.05 -20.20 11.28
C ILE A 220 14.17 -21.23 11.15
N PRO A 221 13.87 -22.52 11.35
CA PRO A 221 14.88 -23.59 11.24
C PRO A 221 15.44 -23.72 9.83
N LYS A 222 16.73 -24.11 9.74
CA LYS A 222 17.45 -24.19 8.46
C LYS A 222 16.97 -25.29 7.50
N LYS A 223 16.13 -26.22 7.92
CA LYS A 223 15.54 -27.26 7.05
C LYS A 223 14.24 -26.80 6.38
N ILE A 224 13.65 -25.70 6.84
CA ILE A 224 12.44 -25.13 6.25
C ILE A 224 12.85 -24.40 4.97
N THR A 225 12.22 -24.70 3.84
CA THR A 225 12.50 -24.08 2.54
C THR A 225 11.40 -23.13 2.06
N ALA A 226 10.28 -23.10 2.75
CA ALA A 226 9.14 -22.22 2.44
C ALA A 226 8.50 -21.66 3.72
N ILE A 227 8.11 -20.39 3.68
CA ILE A 227 7.16 -19.81 4.62
C ILE A 227 5.80 -19.88 3.93
N ASN A 228 4.90 -20.71 4.43
CA ASN A 228 3.62 -20.99 3.79
C ASN A 228 2.59 -19.86 3.96
N ASN A 229 1.41 -20.01 3.31
CA ASN A 229 0.38 -18.98 3.33
C ASN A 229 -0.03 -18.61 4.77
N ALA A 230 -0.19 -17.32 5.01
CA ALA A 230 -0.67 -16.74 6.28
C ALA A 230 0.09 -17.20 7.54
N THR A 231 1.29 -17.80 7.43
CA THR A 231 2.02 -18.38 8.58
C THR A 231 2.14 -17.40 9.75
N PHE A 232 2.42 -16.12 9.49
CA PHE A 232 2.55 -15.06 10.49
C PHE A 232 1.52 -13.94 10.34
N SER A 233 0.43 -14.17 9.59
CA SER A 233 -0.62 -13.17 9.42
C SER A 233 -1.17 -12.73 10.78
N GLY A 234 -1.28 -11.41 11.00
CA GLY A 234 -1.79 -10.86 12.27
C GLY A 234 -0.83 -10.94 13.46
N CYS A 235 0.46 -11.24 13.24
CA CYS A 235 1.49 -11.15 14.29
C CYS A 235 1.91 -9.69 14.48
N VAL A 236 1.01 -8.86 15.03
CA VAL A 236 1.18 -7.38 15.10
C VAL A 236 2.36 -6.92 15.98
N SER A 237 2.86 -7.79 16.87
CA SER A 237 4.00 -7.48 17.73
C SER A 237 5.34 -7.94 17.15
N LEU A 238 5.33 -8.68 16.05
CA LEU A 238 6.56 -9.17 15.41
C LEU A 238 7.36 -7.99 14.84
N ARG A 239 8.66 -7.88 15.20
CA ARG A 239 9.49 -6.71 14.88
C ARG A 239 10.58 -7.02 13.88
N ASN A 240 11.53 -7.85 14.27
CA ASN A 240 12.69 -8.18 13.48
C ASN A 240 12.60 -9.63 13.04
N MET A 241 12.49 -9.85 11.74
CA MET A 241 12.41 -11.19 11.18
C MET A 241 13.65 -11.52 10.38
N ILE A 242 14.35 -12.55 10.79
CA ILE A 242 15.48 -13.08 10.03
C ILE A 242 14.98 -14.22 9.18
N ILE A 243 14.99 -14.01 7.86
CA ILE A 243 14.70 -15.06 6.88
C ILE A 243 16.02 -15.74 6.52
N PRO A 244 16.20 -17.02 6.81
CA PRO A 244 17.46 -17.72 6.51
C PRO A 244 17.62 -18.00 5.00
N ASP A 245 18.87 -18.16 4.55
CA ASP A 245 19.24 -18.31 3.14
C ASP A 245 18.77 -19.63 2.47
N ASN A 246 18.14 -20.51 3.20
CA ASN A 246 17.53 -21.73 2.66
C ASN A 246 16.08 -21.54 2.21
N ILE A 247 15.45 -20.42 2.55
CA ILE A 247 14.08 -20.13 2.11
C ILE A 247 14.07 -19.81 0.62
N GLN A 248 13.20 -20.48 -0.13
CA GLN A 248 13.00 -20.34 -1.57
C GLN A 248 11.69 -19.65 -1.92
N SER A 249 10.70 -19.73 -1.04
CA SER A 249 9.39 -19.13 -1.29
C SER A 249 8.73 -18.59 -0.02
N ILE A 250 7.93 -17.52 -0.21
CA ILE A 250 7.07 -16.92 0.82
C ILE A 250 5.64 -16.96 0.29
N GLY A 251 4.73 -17.55 1.05
CA GLY A 251 3.33 -17.72 0.69
C GLY A 251 2.51 -16.43 0.72
N GLY A 252 1.30 -16.51 0.18
CA GLY A 252 0.36 -15.39 0.20
C GLY A 252 -0.04 -15.02 1.63
N ARG A 253 -0.16 -13.72 1.91
CA ARG A 253 -0.53 -13.19 3.24
C ARG A 253 0.38 -13.64 4.39
N ALA A 254 1.58 -14.15 4.10
CA ALA A 254 2.47 -14.73 5.11
C ALA A 254 2.79 -13.77 6.26
N PHE A 255 2.88 -12.47 5.98
CA PHE A 255 3.13 -11.40 6.93
C PHE A 255 2.07 -10.29 6.88
N GLU A 256 0.83 -10.62 6.50
CA GLU A 256 -0.27 -9.68 6.51
C GLU A 256 -0.55 -9.20 7.93
N TYR A 257 -0.81 -7.88 8.14
CA TYR A 257 -1.03 -7.26 9.47
C TYR A 257 0.13 -7.43 10.46
N CYS A 258 1.38 -7.51 9.99
CA CYS A 258 2.58 -7.49 10.85
C CYS A 258 3.12 -6.05 10.96
N SER A 259 2.42 -5.18 11.68
CA SER A 259 2.79 -3.78 11.87
C SER A 259 4.21 -3.63 12.45
N HIS A 260 4.98 -2.64 11.95
CA HIS A 260 6.35 -2.33 12.39
C HIS A 260 7.41 -3.42 12.12
N LEU A 261 7.20 -4.24 11.12
CA LEU A 261 8.12 -5.33 10.75
C LEU A 261 9.35 -4.78 9.99
N THR A 262 10.52 -5.22 10.42
CA THR A 262 11.78 -5.00 9.69
C THR A 262 12.35 -6.34 9.27
N MET A 263 12.66 -6.50 7.97
CA MET A 263 13.17 -7.78 7.45
C MET A 263 14.00 -7.62 6.19
N THR A 264 14.84 -8.62 5.95
CA THR A 264 15.56 -8.80 4.69
C THR A 264 15.13 -10.12 4.06
N ILE A 265 14.72 -10.05 2.79
CA ILE A 265 14.41 -11.22 1.97
C ILE A 265 15.71 -11.66 1.28
N PRO A 266 16.21 -12.87 1.53
CA PRO A 266 17.42 -13.39 0.89
C PRO A 266 17.26 -13.53 -0.63
N GLU A 267 18.39 -13.49 -1.35
CA GLU A 267 18.42 -13.72 -2.81
C GLU A 267 18.00 -15.14 -3.24
N THR A 268 17.96 -16.07 -2.31
CA THR A 268 17.47 -17.44 -2.52
C THR A 268 15.96 -17.52 -2.70
N VAL A 269 15.22 -16.51 -2.22
CA VAL A 269 13.77 -16.42 -2.43
C VAL A 269 13.49 -16.09 -3.89
N THR A 270 12.79 -16.98 -4.58
CA THR A 270 12.46 -16.84 -6.00
C THR A 270 11.00 -16.49 -6.24
N SER A 271 10.14 -16.61 -5.23
CA SER A 271 8.73 -16.30 -5.33
C SER A 271 8.15 -15.77 -4.02
N ILE A 272 7.25 -14.78 -4.13
CA ILE A 272 6.47 -14.24 -3.03
C ILE A 272 5.00 -14.23 -3.46
N GLY A 273 4.15 -14.81 -2.62
CA GLY A 273 2.71 -14.90 -2.88
C GLY A 273 1.99 -13.56 -2.73
N SER A 274 0.84 -13.45 -3.37
CA SER A 274 0.02 -12.24 -3.34
C SER A 274 -0.32 -11.79 -1.91
N GLN A 275 -0.29 -10.48 -1.67
CA GLN A 275 -0.65 -9.87 -0.39
C GLN A 275 0.27 -10.28 0.78
N ALA A 276 1.46 -10.81 0.50
CA ALA A 276 2.36 -11.33 1.52
C ALA A 276 2.64 -10.32 2.65
N PHE A 277 2.66 -9.03 2.35
CA PHE A 277 2.93 -7.94 3.30
C PHE A 277 1.77 -6.94 3.41
N ARG A 278 0.55 -7.34 3.03
CA ARG A 278 -0.62 -6.47 3.04
C ARG A 278 -0.91 -5.90 4.46
N ASN A 279 -1.48 -4.68 4.53
CA ASN A 279 -1.94 -4.03 5.77
C ASN A 279 -0.83 -3.86 6.85
N ASN A 280 0.41 -3.59 6.44
CA ASN A 280 1.49 -3.27 7.37
C ASN A 280 1.65 -1.75 7.52
N ALA A 281 1.70 -1.25 8.77
CA ALA A 281 1.72 0.19 9.04
C ALA A 281 3.12 0.82 8.87
N ASP A 282 4.20 0.17 9.30
CA ASP A 282 5.57 0.69 9.26
C ASP A 282 6.55 -0.39 8.80
N LEU A 283 6.31 -0.93 7.61
CA LEU A 283 7.14 -1.99 7.04
C LEU A 283 8.46 -1.42 6.49
N SER A 284 9.57 -1.98 6.95
CA SER A 284 10.90 -1.75 6.35
C SER A 284 11.44 -3.06 5.80
N ILE A 285 11.57 -3.15 4.48
CA ILE A 285 11.93 -4.41 3.81
C ILE A 285 13.09 -4.23 2.84
N ALA A 286 14.07 -5.13 2.93
CA ALA A 286 15.12 -5.27 1.93
C ALA A 286 14.85 -6.51 1.07
N MET A 287 14.89 -6.39 -0.26
CA MET A 287 14.55 -7.48 -1.18
C MET A 287 15.11 -7.27 -2.58
N SER A 288 15.08 -8.32 -3.41
CA SER A 288 15.40 -8.18 -4.84
C SER A 288 14.31 -7.41 -5.59
N GLY A 289 14.73 -6.48 -6.43
CA GLY A 289 13.82 -5.71 -7.31
C GLY A 289 13.01 -6.59 -8.28
N ASN A 290 13.56 -7.74 -8.63
CA ASN A 290 12.91 -8.71 -9.52
C ASN A 290 11.64 -9.33 -8.92
N LEU A 291 11.51 -9.30 -7.58
CA LEU A 291 10.36 -9.82 -6.84
C LEU A 291 9.29 -8.77 -6.56
N LEU A 292 9.53 -7.49 -6.87
CA LEU A 292 8.55 -6.45 -6.65
C LEU A 292 7.26 -6.72 -7.43
N ASP A 293 6.13 -6.58 -6.75
CA ASP A 293 4.80 -6.72 -7.31
C ASP A 293 3.82 -5.84 -6.53
N ASN A 294 2.91 -5.18 -7.22
CA ASN A 294 1.94 -4.28 -6.60
C ASN A 294 1.01 -4.97 -5.59
N ALA A 295 0.74 -6.26 -5.81
CA ALA A 295 -0.12 -7.03 -4.90
C ALA A 295 0.54 -7.34 -3.56
N LEU A 296 1.88 -7.18 -3.42
CA LEU A 296 2.57 -7.54 -2.17
C LEU A 296 2.26 -6.59 -1.03
N PHE A 297 2.12 -5.27 -1.32
CA PHE A 297 2.11 -4.18 -0.36
C PHE A 297 0.78 -3.43 -0.31
N SER A 298 -0.31 -4.06 -0.73
CA SER A 298 -1.65 -3.45 -0.69
C SER A 298 -1.97 -2.95 0.72
N ASP A 299 -2.53 -1.75 0.80
CA ASP A 299 -2.96 -1.13 2.06
C ASP A 299 -1.84 -0.97 3.12
N CYS A 300 -0.56 -0.96 2.71
CA CYS A 300 0.55 -0.61 3.59
C CYS A 300 0.58 0.90 3.85
N GLU A 301 1.07 1.28 5.03
CA GLU A 301 1.37 2.67 5.40
C GLU A 301 2.87 2.80 5.74
N ASN A 302 3.47 3.96 5.46
CA ASN A 302 4.88 4.26 5.76
C ASN A 302 5.89 3.17 5.30
N LEU A 303 5.62 2.59 4.12
CA LEU A 303 6.45 1.53 3.53
C LEU A 303 7.83 2.08 3.11
N ARG A 304 8.89 1.39 3.54
CA ARG A 304 10.27 1.63 3.09
C ARG A 304 10.82 0.39 2.44
N ILE A 305 11.35 0.54 1.23
CA ILE A 305 11.93 -0.56 0.45
C ILE A 305 13.41 -0.28 0.18
N THR A 306 14.26 -1.26 0.42
CA THR A 306 15.66 -1.25 -0.02
C THR A 306 15.86 -2.39 -1.01
N LEU A 307 16.20 -2.07 -2.25
CA LEU A 307 16.52 -3.11 -3.23
C LEU A 307 17.95 -3.61 -3.04
N SER A 308 18.11 -4.93 -3.11
CA SER A 308 19.42 -5.57 -3.01
C SER A 308 20.31 -5.27 -4.22
N ASN A 309 21.62 -5.40 -4.04
CA ASN A 309 22.61 -5.16 -5.12
C ASN A 309 22.51 -6.18 -6.27
N GLY A 310 21.80 -7.29 -6.10
CA GLY A 310 21.46 -8.24 -7.16
C GLY A 310 20.35 -7.79 -8.09
N SER A 311 19.61 -6.72 -7.74
CA SER A 311 18.54 -6.17 -8.55
C SER A 311 19.07 -5.57 -9.85
N THR A 312 18.56 -6.01 -11.00
CA THR A 312 18.97 -5.50 -12.31
C THR A 312 17.90 -4.69 -13.01
N PHE A 313 16.64 -4.86 -12.64
CA PHE A 313 15.50 -4.12 -13.18
C PHE A 313 14.38 -3.99 -12.13
N ILE A 314 13.49 -3.03 -12.35
CA ILE A 314 12.17 -2.91 -11.73
C ILE A 314 11.17 -3.13 -12.87
N LYS A 315 10.28 -4.12 -12.72
CA LYS A 315 9.33 -4.48 -13.78
C LYS A 315 8.23 -3.42 -13.95
N GLU A 316 7.52 -3.50 -15.08
CA GLU A 316 6.34 -2.69 -15.34
C GLU A 316 5.31 -2.84 -14.20
N SER A 317 4.70 -1.72 -13.80
CA SER A 317 3.64 -1.65 -12.79
C SER A 317 4.02 -2.23 -11.41
N ALA A 318 5.33 -2.39 -11.11
CA ALA A 318 5.83 -3.11 -9.92
C ALA A 318 5.28 -2.58 -8.58
N LEU A 319 5.04 -1.27 -8.48
CA LEU A 319 4.51 -0.60 -7.29
C LEU A 319 3.33 0.32 -7.63
N ILE A 320 2.56 -0.01 -8.67
CA ILE A 320 1.40 0.78 -9.09
C ILE A 320 0.40 0.95 -7.93
N ASN A 321 -0.02 2.20 -7.69
CA ASN A 321 -0.95 2.58 -6.62
C ASN A 321 -0.47 2.21 -5.20
N CYS A 322 0.85 2.01 -5.00
CA CYS A 322 1.42 1.79 -3.69
C CYS A 322 1.50 3.13 -2.92
N SER A 323 0.33 3.62 -2.48
CA SER A 323 0.20 4.92 -1.83
C SER A 323 0.97 5.01 -0.50
N GLY A 324 1.19 3.88 0.18
CA GLY A 324 1.96 3.82 1.42
C GLY A 324 3.46 3.92 1.26
N LEU A 325 4.00 3.84 0.04
CA LEU A 325 5.44 3.95 -0.20
C LEU A 325 5.93 5.37 0.10
N ILE A 326 6.80 5.50 1.11
CA ILE A 326 7.40 6.80 1.47
C ILE A 326 8.86 6.91 1.03
N GLU A 327 9.56 5.79 0.89
CA GLU A 327 10.98 5.73 0.55
C GLU A 327 11.31 4.44 -0.20
N ILE A 328 12.13 4.56 -1.23
CA ILE A 328 12.76 3.42 -1.91
C ILE A 328 14.23 3.71 -2.21
N HIS A 329 15.09 2.78 -1.84
CA HIS A 329 16.50 2.81 -2.22
C HIS A 329 16.73 1.85 -3.39
N ILE A 330 17.17 2.41 -4.53
CA ILE A 330 17.43 1.66 -5.77
C ILE A 330 18.95 1.61 -6.00
N PRO A 331 19.58 0.42 -6.03
CA PRO A 331 21.03 0.31 -6.20
C PRO A 331 21.47 0.61 -7.64
N ASN A 332 22.74 0.96 -7.82
CA ASN A 332 23.34 1.24 -9.13
C ASN A 332 23.43 0.02 -10.07
N SER A 333 23.07 -1.17 -9.61
CA SER A 333 22.94 -2.37 -10.46
C SER A 333 21.72 -2.32 -11.36
N VAL A 334 20.65 -1.59 -10.95
CA VAL A 334 19.42 -1.45 -11.74
C VAL A 334 19.68 -0.63 -12.99
N SER A 335 19.38 -1.22 -14.15
CA SER A 335 19.57 -0.63 -15.49
C SER A 335 18.26 -0.25 -16.18
N SER A 336 17.11 -0.68 -15.67
CA SER A 336 15.80 -0.32 -16.21
C SER A 336 14.72 -0.23 -15.14
N ILE A 337 13.81 0.73 -15.30
CA ILE A 337 12.59 0.92 -14.52
C ILE A 337 11.44 0.90 -15.53
N GLY A 338 10.54 -0.07 -15.39
CA GLY A 338 9.45 -0.29 -16.35
C GLY A 338 8.37 0.80 -16.27
N ALA A 339 7.54 0.85 -17.32
CA ALA A 339 6.40 1.75 -17.39
C ALA A 339 5.47 1.57 -16.17
N HIS A 340 4.87 2.64 -15.70
CA HIS A 340 3.95 2.66 -14.57
C HIS A 340 4.54 2.13 -13.24
N ALA A 341 5.86 1.92 -13.14
CA ALA A 341 6.48 1.24 -11.98
C ALA A 341 6.14 1.89 -10.63
N PHE A 342 5.99 3.21 -10.58
CA PHE A 342 5.61 4.00 -9.40
C PHE A 342 4.33 4.81 -9.58
N TYR A 343 3.50 4.47 -10.59
CA TYR A 343 2.23 5.15 -10.84
C TYR A 343 1.40 5.23 -9.54
N GLY A 344 0.94 6.42 -9.15
CA GLY A 344 0.10 6.61 -7.96
C GLY A 344 0.79 6.38 -6.61
N CYS A 345 2.12 6.37 -6.55
CA CYS A 345 2.86 6.37 -5.27
C CYS A 345 2.79 7.75 -4.60
N THR A 346 1.61 8.10 -4.09
CA THR A 346 1.27 9.46 -3.65
C THR A 346 2.06 9.98 -2.46
N ASN A 347 2.68 9.11 -1.65
CA ASN A 347 3.46 9.50 -0.48
C ASN A 347 4.99 9.43 -0.69
N LEU A 348 5.45 8.97 -1.86
CA LEU A 348 6.88 8.97 -2.20
C LEU A 348 7.41 10.41 -2.26
N LYS A 349 8.41 10.73 -1.44
CA LYS A 349 8.91 12.11 -1.31
C LYS A 349 10.09 12.41 -2.23
N ASN A 350 11.01 11.48 -2.33
CA ASN A 350 12.24 11.64 -3.09
C ASN A 350 12.62 10.34 -3.78
N ILE A 351 13.26 10.44 -4.92
CA ILE A 351 13.82 9.29 -5.61
C ILE A 351 15.12 9.65 -6.31
N ILE A 352 16.06 8.72 -6.30
CA ILE A 352 17.33 8.80 -7.03
C ILE A 352 17.28 7.74 -8.13
N ILE A 353 17.34 8.17 -9.38
CA ILE A 353 17.41 7.26 -10.53
C ILE A 353 18.85 6.75 -10.67
N PRO A 354 19.09 5.43 -10.74
CA PRO A 354 20.44 4.87 -10.86
C PRO A 354 21.17 5.25 -12.14
N ASN A 355 22.51 5.33 -12.07
CA ASN A 355 23.37 5.78 -13.17
C ASN A 355 23.41 4.84 -14.40
N LYS A 356 22.81 3.65 -14.33
CA LYS A 356 22.69 2.74 -15.48
C LYS A 356 21.36 2.86 -16.21
N VAL A 357 20.39 3.56 -15.65
CA VAL A 357 19.09 3.79 -16.29
C VAL A 357 19.27 4.77 -17.45
N THR A 358 18.79 4.42 -18.62
CA THR A 358 18.93 5.21 -19.84
C THR A 358 17.64 5.86 -20.30
N SER A 359 16.50 5.42 -19.79
CA SER A 359 15.17 5.97 -20.08
C SER A 359 14.29 5.97 -18.82
N ILE A 360 13.41 6.96 -18.70
CA ILE A 360 12.29 6.97 -17.77
C ILE A 360 11.05 6.70 -18.60
N GLU A 361 10.45 5.54 -18.40
CA GLU A 361 9.38 5.00 -19.23
C GLU A 361 8.03 5.72 -19.01
N GLU A 362 7.04 5.40 -19.87
CA GLU A 362 5.70 5.98 -19.83
C GLU A 362 5.08 5.89 -18.44
N ARG A 363 4.56 7.03 -17.96
CA ARG A 363 3.82 7.14 -16.68
C ARG A 363 4.55 6.56 -15.46
N THR A 364 5.87 6.42 -15.50
CA THR A 364 6.64 5.81 -14.39
C THR A 364 6.31 6.45 -13.05
N PHE A 365 6.18 7.79 -12.98
CA PHE A 365 5.85 8.55 -11.77
C PHE A 365 4.53 9.32 -11.88
N TYR A 366 3.61 8.87 -12.74
CA TYR A 366 2.30 9.49 -12.92
C TYR A 366 1.56 9.57 -11.57
N GLU A 367 0.97 10.75 -11.24
CA GLU A 367 0.24 10.97 -9.98
C GLU A 367 1.07 10.73 -8.70
N CYS A 368 2.39 10.81 -8.75
CA CYS A 368 3.24 10.81 -7.55
C CYS A 368 3.13 12.18 -6.85
N LYS A 369 1.95 12.48 -6.31
CA LYS A 369 1.60 13.80 -5.75
C LYS A 369 2.54 14.28 -4.63
N GLY A 370 3.15 13.35 -3.90
CA GLY A 370 4.08 13.64 -2.82
C GLY A 370 5.52 13.86 -3.25
N LEU A 371 5.87 13.62 -4.52
CA LEU A 371 7.26 13.67 -4.99
C LEU A 371 7.77 15.11 -5.03
N VAL A 372 8.68 15.43 -4.11
CA VAL A 372 9.25 16.79 -3.95
C VAL A 372 10.50 16.97 -4.80
N SER A 373 11.30 15.92 -4.91
CA SER A 373 12.54 15.95 -5.71
C SER A 373 12.84 14.62 -6.38
N VAL A 374 13.43 14.70 -7.56
CA VAL A 374 13.97 13.56 -8.31
C VAL A 374 15.37 13.90 -8.79
N VAL A 375 16.31 12.96 -8.63
CA VAL A 375 17.67 13.09 -9.19
C VAL A 375 17.74 12.22 -10.45
N ILE A 376 17.87 12.87 -11.61
CA ILE A 376 17.99 12.22 -12.91
C ILE A 376 19.46 12.22 -13.34
N PRO A 377 20.10 11.06 -13.54
CA PRO A 377 21.50 10.99 -13.93
C PRO A 377 21.72 11.31 -15.41
N ASN A 378 22.94 11.68 -15.79
CA ASN A 378 23.32 11.96 -17.17
C ASN A 378 23.22 10.76 -18.14
N SER A 379 23.02 9.55 -17.62
CA SER A 379 22.76 8.35 -18.41
C SER A 379 21.37 8.37 -19.10
N VAL A 380 20.38 9.08 -18.51
CA VAL A 380 19.02 9.18 -19.05
C VAL A 380 19.06 10.03 -20.32
N LYS A 381 18.56 9.46 -21.42
CA LYS A 381 18.48 10.09 -22.74
C LYS A 381 17.05 10.37 -23.19
N SER A 382 16.07 9.72 -22.59
CA SER A 382 14.67 9.95 -22.87
C SER A 382 13.81 9.91 -21.60
N ILE A 383 12.78 10.75 -21.59
CA ILE A 383 11.69 10.73 -20.62
C ILE A 383 10.41 10.61 -21.43
N GLU A 384 9.68 9.56 -21.18
CA GLU A 384 8.55 9.15 -22.00
C GLU A 384 7.26 9.90 -21.58
N TYR A 385 6.22 9.67 -22.37
CA TYR A 385 4.89 10.24 -22.24
C TYR A 385 4.36 10.20 -20.80
N GLU A 386 3.89 11.35 -20.28
CA GLU A 386 3.30 11.51 -18.92
C GLU A 386 4.15 11.00 -17.76
N ALA A 387 5.46 10.86 -17.93
CA ALA A 387 6.33 10.20 -16.94
C ALA A 387 6.24 10.83 -15.54
N PHE A 388 6.02 12.14 -15.43
CA PHE A 388 5.87 12.89 -14.17
C PHE A 388 4.56 13.67 -14.08
N ASN A 389 3.57 13.35 -14.92
CA ASN A 389 2.29 14.03 -14.90
C ASN A 389 1.62 13.89 -13.53
N GLY A 390 1.11 14.98 -12.97
CA GLY A 390 0.45 15.01 -11.66
C GLY A 390 1.40 14.96 -10.47
N CYS A 391 2.73 15.13 -10.67
CA CYS A 391 3.69 15.28 -9.57
C CYS A 391 3.56 16.68 -8.93
N SER A 392 2.43 16.95 -8.29
CA SER A 392 2.01 18.28 -7.85
C SER A 392 2.91 18.91 -6.79
N ALA A 393 3.71 18.13 -6.04
CA ALA A 393 4.67 18.63 -5.05
C ALA A 393 6.08 18.85 -5.62
N LEU A 394 6.35 18.49 -6.89
CA LEU A 394 7.68 18.62 -7.51
C LEU A 394 8.06 20.11 -7.64
N LYS A 395 9.17 20.51 -7.02
CA LYS A 395 9.56 21.92 -6.93
C LYS A 395 10.52 22.37 -8.02
N SER A 396 11.41 21.48 -8.43
CA SER A 396 12.41 21.76 -9.46
C SER A 396 12.81 20.50 -10.18
N ILE A 397 13.24 20.64 -11.42
CA ILE A 397 13.77 19.54 -12.23
C ILE A 397 15.00 20.01 -13.00
N VAL A 398 16.06 19.21 -12.98
CA VAL A 398 17.25 19.39 -13.81
C VAL A 398 17.29 18.26 -14.81
N LEU A 399 17.16 18.58 -16.07
CA LEU A 399 17.20 17.62 -17.16
C LEU A 399 18.66 17.39 -17.58
N PRO A 400 19.07 16.13 -17.77
CA PRO A 400 20.45 15.82 -18.14
C PRO A 400 20.83 16.30 -19.54
N GLU A 401 22.09 16.71 -19.73
CA GLU A 401 22.64 17.05 -21.04
C GLU A 401 22.56 15.86 -22.00
N GLY A 402 22.29 16.15 -23.29
CA GLY A 402 22.10 15.17 -24.35
C GLY A 402 20.65 14.74 -24.55
N MET A 403 19.70 15.20 -23.75
CA MET A 403 18.27 15.09 -24.09
C MET A 403 17.94 16.08 -25.21
N THR A 404 17.10 15.62 -26.15
CA THR A 404 16.69 16.42 -27.31
C THR A 404 15.20 16.68 -27.37
N LEU A 405 14.40 15.96 -26.59
CA LEU A 405 12.94 15.97 -26.68
C LEU A 405 12.32 15.86 -25.30
N ILE A 406 11.28 16.68 -25.02
CA ILE A 406 10.33 16.46 -23.93
C ILE A 406 8.98 16.12 -24.56
N LYS A 407 8.46 14.93 -24.26
CA LYS A 407 7.23 14.39 -24.84
C LYS A 407 5.99 15.05 -24.24
N LYS A 408 4.82 14.78 -24.85
CA LYS A 408 3.53 15.31 -24.42
C LYS A 408 3.27 15.01 -22.96
N TRP A 409 2.83 16.01 -22.22
CA TRP A 409 2.41 15.95 -20.81
C TRP A 409 3.43 15.37 -19.85
N THR A 410 4.71 15.34 -20.21
CA THR A 410 5.76 14.74 -19.35
C THR A 410 5.75 15.30 -17.92
N PHE A 411 5.61 16.62 -17.78
CA PHE A 411 5.54 17.35 -16.50
C PHE A 411 4.21 18.10 -16.31
N ALA A 412 3.13 17.64 -16.98
CA ALA A 412 1.84 18.29 -16.81
C ALA A 412 1.37 18.18 -15.35
N ASP A 413 0.60 19.17 -14.90
CA ASP A 413 0.05 19.26 -13.54
C ASP A 413 1.10 19.22 -12.41
N CYS A 414 2.38 19.52 -12.72
CA CYS A 414 3.42 19.76 -11.70
C CYS A 414 3.24 21.16 -11.11
N SER A 415 2.14 21.37 -10.39
CA SER A 415 1.67 22.69 -9.96
C SER A 415 2.61 23.45 -9.02
N SER A 416 3.52 22.75 -8.31
CA SER A 416 4.55 23.35 -7.45
C SER A 416 5.89 23.60 -8.15
N LEU A 417 6.02 23.24 -9.44
CA LEU A 417 7.28 23.39 -10.17
C LEU A 417 7.59 24.88 -10.37
N VAL A 418 8.69 25.37 -9.79
CA VAL A 418 9.11 26.78 -9.83
C VAL A 418 10.20 26.99 -10.88
N ASP A 419 11.13 26.05 -10.98
CA ASP A 419 12.29 26.12 -11.85
C ASP A 419 12.45 24.87 -12.71
N VAL A 420 12.77 25.06 -13.98
CA VAL A 420 13.20 24.02 -14.92
C VAL A 420 14.44 24.46 -15.65
N THR A 421 15.45 23.59 -15.72
CA THR A 421 16.65 23.82 -16.53
C THR A 421 16.61 22.86 -17.73
N LEU A 422 16.48 23.45 -18.92
CA LEU A 422 16.52 22.71 -20.19
C LEU A 422 17.96 22.54 -20.67
N PRO A 423 18.38 21.35 -21.11
CA PRO A 423 19.73 21.14 -21.63
C PRO A 423 19.95 21.87 -22.96
N SER A 424 21.20 22.24 -23.21
CA SER A 424 21.59 22.96 -24.44
C SER A 424 21.36 22.16 -25.73
N THR A 425 21.13 20.86 -25.63
CA THR A 425 20.86 19.94 -26.72
C THR A 425 19.37 19.81 -27.07
N MET A 426 18.47 20.46 -26.32
CA MET A 426 17.02 20.36 -26.52
C MET A 426 16.62 20.88 -27.90
N THR A 427 15.85 20.11 -28.66
CA THR A 427 15.33 20.48 -29.99
C THR A 427 13.81 20.59 -30.04
N THR A 428 13.11 19.82 -29.19
CA THR A 428 11.66 19.67 -29.31
C THR A 428 10.97 19.72 -27.93
N LEU A 429 9.93 20.54 -27.84
CA LEU A 429 9.00 20.60 -26.72
C LEU A 429 7.60 20.30 -27.26
N GLU A 430 7.08 19.11 -26.95
CA GLU A 430 5.77 18.66 -27.43
C GLU A 430 4.62 19.29 -26.63
N TYR A 431 3.38 19.08 -27.12
CA TYR A 431 2.16 19.63 -26.56
C TYR A 431 2.03 19.37 -25.06
N GLY A 432 1.78 20.45 -24.32
CA GLY A 432 1.54 20.36 -22.87
C GLY A 432 2.70 19.78 -22.06
N ALA A 433 3.93 19.79 -22.55
CA ALA A 433 5.09 19.22 -21.86
C ALA A 433 5.21 19.67 -20.39
N PHE A 434 4.79 20.91 -20.09
CA PHE A 434 4.69 21.52 -18.74
C PHE A 434 3.29 22.11 -18.49
N GLU A 435 2.24 21.51 -19.08
CA GLU A 435 0.87 21.99 -18.92
C GLU A 435 0.50 22.15 -17.45
N ASN A 436 -0.19 23.27 -17.11
CA ASN A 436 -0.64 23.57 -15.75
C ASN A 436 0.46 23.61 -14.67
N CYS A 437 1.74 23.86 -15.04
CA CYS A 437 2.79 24.18 -14.07
C CYS A 437 2.56 25.59 -13.51
N THR A 438 1.53 25.75 -12.70
CA THR A 438 1.00 27.07 -12.27
C THR A 438 1.96 27.88 -11.40
N SER A 439 2.99 27.27 -10.80
CA SER A 439 4.03 27.96 -10.01
C SER A 439 5.28 28.31 -10.82
N LEU A 440 5.42 27.84 -12.07
CA LEU A 440 6.57 28.12 -12.91
C LEU A 440 6.59 29.62 -13.26
N ARG A 441 7.71 30.30 -12.98
CA ARG A 441 7.82 31.76 -13.13
C ARG A 441 8.69 32.19 -14.28
N SER A 442 9.74 31.44 -14.54
CA SER A 442 10.71 31.74 -15.59
C SER A 442 11.19 30.49 -16.29
N VAL A 443 11.52 30.61 -17.56
CA VAL A 443 12.18 29.57 -18.35
C VAL A 443 13.06 30.21 -19.41
N THR A 444 14.23 29.60 -19.65
CA THR A 444 15.11 29.95 -20.76
C THR A 444 15.09 28.84 -21.80
N ILE A 445 14.66 29.13 -23.00
CA ILE A 445 14.60 28.16 -24.11
C ILE A 445 15.93 28.20 -24.87
N PRO A 446 16.66 27.07 -24.97
CA PRO A 446 17.90 27.02 -25.73
C PRO A 446 17.73 27.33 -27.22
N ASN A 447 18.77 27.88 -27.85
CA ASN A 447 18.77 28.18 -29.30
C ASN A 447 18.66 26.95 -30.20
N SER A 448 18.83 25.76 -29.66
CA SER A 448 18.66 24.48 -30.38
C SER A 448 17.21 24.07 -30.56
N VAL A 449 16.28 24.62 -29.77
CA VAL A 449 14.84 24.29 -29.85
C VAL A 449 14.27 24.87 -31.13
N ASN A 450 13.73 24.02 -31.99
CA ASN A 450 13.14 24.40 -33.28
C ASN A 450 11.72 23.87 -33.50
N THR A 451 11.23 23.03 -32.58
CA THR A 451 9.88 22.47 -32.63
C THR A 451 9.19 22.65 -31.28
N VAL A 452 8.06 23.35 -31.28
CA VAL A 452 7.25 23.58 -30.07
C VAL A 452 5.77 23.47 -30.41
N ASP A 453 5.00 22.92 -29.45
CA ASP A 453 3.55 22.80 -29.54
C ASP A 453 2.93 23.12 -28.18
N ALA A 454 2.64 24.39 -27.92
CA ALA A 454 2.04 24.90 -26.67
C ALA A 454 2.55 24.21 -25.38
N PRO A 455 3.86 24.13 -25.14
CA PRO A 455 4.43 23.31 -24.06
C PRO A 455 4.11 23.82 -22.67
N PHE A 456 3.78 25.14 -22.51
CA PHE A 456 3.52 25.81 -21.23
C PHE A 456 2.06 26.21 -21.04
N TYR A 457 1.13 25.53 -21.73
CA TYR A 457 -0.29 25.83 -21.63
C TYR A 457 -0.76 25.75 -20.16
N GLY A 458 -1.46 26.78 -19.69
CA GLY A 458 -1.92 26.85 -18.29
C GLY A 458 -0.86 27.23 -17.25
N CYS A 459 0.38 27.56 -17.67
CA CYS A 459 1.42 28.07 -16.78
C CYS A 459 1.15 29.53 -16.39
N SER A 460 0.11 29.78 -15.62
CA SER A 460 -0.43 31.12 -15.33
C SER A 460 0.49 32.06 -14.55
N SER A 461 1.60 31.56 -13.97
CA SER A 461 2.62 32.38 -13.31
C SER A 461 3.86 32.62 -14.18
N LEU A 462 3.94 32.01 -15.35
CA LEU A 462 5.11 32.08 -16.24
C LEU A 462 5.11 33.42 -17.00
N SER A 463 5.85 34.40 -16.47
CA SER A 463 5.93 35.75 -17.00
C SER A 463 7.29 36.13 -17.59
N ASP A 464 8.36 35.39 -17.25
CA ASP A 464 9.72 35.62 -17.77
C ASP A 464 10.13 34.43 -18.67
N ILE A 465 9.85 34.53 -19.97
CA ILE A 465 10.19 33.53 -20.97
C ILE A 465 11.25 34.09 -21.90
N LYS A 466 12.46 33.55 -21.81
CA LYS A 466 13.56 33.90 -22.73
C LYS A 466 13.57 32.92 -23.88
N VAL A 467 13.26 33.35 -25.07
CA VAL A 467 13.16 32.54 -26.28
C VAL A 467 14.00 33.13 -27.42
N PRO A 468 14.53 32.31 -28.31
CA PRO A 468 15.04 32.75 -29.62
C PRO A 468 13.97 33.47 -30.45
N ASP A 469 14.35 34.48 -31.23
CA ASP A 469 13.42 35.33 -31.96
C ASP A 469 12.47 34.54 -32.89
N TYR A 470 12.95 33.49 -33.53
CA TYR A 470 12.15 32.66 -34.44
C TYR A 470 11.00 31.88 -33.76
N LEU A 471 11.04 31.72 -32.44
CA LEU A 471 9.95 31.05 -31.70
C LEU A 471 8.75 31.94 -31.44
N TYR A 472 8.85 33.26 -31.70
CA TYR A 472 7.69 34.16 -31.66
C TYR A 472 6.66 33.82 -32.73
N GLU A 473 7.02 33.04 -33.75
CA GLU A 473 6.11 32.55 -34.79
C GLU A 473 5.37 31.23 -34.40
N THR A 474 5.52 30.77 -33.19
CA THR A 474 5.01 29.47 -32.71
C THR A 474 3.96 29.64 -31.59
N SER A 475 3.50 28.53 -31.00
CA SER A 475 2.58 28.50 -29.87
C SER A 475 3.27 28.51 -28.49
N ILE A 476 4.54 28.89 -28.41
CA ILE A 476 5.35 28.84 -27.18
C ILE A 476 4.73 29.63 -26.00
N PHE A 477 3.99 30.71 -26.29
CA PHE A 477 3.41 31.58 -25.29
C PHE A 477 1.98 31.22 -24.86
N SER A 478 1.31 30.33 -25.58
CA SER A 478 -0.09 29.98 -25.29
C SER A 478 -0.30 29.54 -23.84
N GLY A 479 -1.31 30.09 -23.19
CA GLY A 479 -1.70 29.78 -21.80
C GLY A 479 -0.73 30.27 -20.72
N THR A 480 0.26 31.09 -21.07
CA THR A 480 1.26 31.61 -20.12
C THR A 480 0.77 32.84 -19.35
N GLY A 481 1.52 33.23 -18.31
CA GLY A 481 1.22 34.37 -17.45
C GLY A 481 1.91 35.68 -17.86
N ILE A 482 2.38 35.81 -19.12
CA ILE A 482 3.00 37.03 -19.62
C ILE A 482 2.03 38.22 -19.53
N THR A 483 2.57 39.39 -19.17
CA THR A 483 1.77 40.61 -19.02
C THR A 483 1.94 41.59 -20.19
N ASP A 484 3.16 41.71 -20.65
CA ASP A 484 3.57 42.60 -21.74
C ASP A 484 4.61 41.89 -22.58
N ILE A 485 4.58 42.13 -23.89
CA ILE A 485 5.55 41.49 -24.79
C ILE A 485 5.87 42.45 -25.96
N THR A 486 7.14 42.46 -26.34
CA THR A 486 7.61 43.12 -27.55
C THR A 486 8.07 42.04 -28.53
N VAL A 487 7.43 42.00 -29.68
CA VAL A 487 7.80 41.06 -30.74
C VAL A 487 9.09 41.56 -31.42
N PRO A 488 10.10 40.71 -31.64
CA PRO A 488 11.39 41.11 -32.23
C PRO A 488 11.27 41.63 -33.67
N GLU A 489 12.21 42.50 -34.06
CA GLU A 489 12.37 42.98 -35.43
C GLU A 489 12.62 41.78 -36.39
N GLY A 490 12.03 41.83 -37.58
CA GLY A 490 12.17 40.77 -38.60
C GLY A 490 11.15 39.65 -38.48
N THR A 491 10.35 39.59 -37.40
CA THR A 491 9.21 38.64 -37.29
C THR A 491 8.16 39.00 -38.35
N THR A 492 7.67 38.00 -39.08
CA THR A 492 6.66 38.20 -40.13
C THR A 492 5.31 37.58 -39.79
N VAL A 493 5.28 36.58 -38.96
CA VAL A 493 4.08 35.91 -38.46
C VAL A 493 4.14 35.91 -36.94
N VAL A 494 3.09 36.36 -36.27
CA VAL A 494 3.00 36.27 -34.82
C VAL A 494 2.23 35.00 -34.43
N GLY A 495 2.88 34.15 -33.67
CA GLY A 495 2.35 32.87 -33.21
C GLY A 495 1.20 33.01 -32.22
N SER A 496 0.81 31.87 -31.60
CA SER A 496 -0.34 31.84 -30.69
C SER A 496 0.00 32.40 -29.30
N PHE A 497 -0.87 33.30 -28.82
CA PHE A 497 -0.98 33.78 -27.47
C PHE A 497 -2.32 33.39 -26.82
N ALA A 498 -2.97 32.36 -27.38
CA ALA A 498 -4.25 31.88 -26.86
C ALA A 498 -4.20 31.68 -25.33
N ASP A 499 -5.24 32.07 -24.64
CA ASP A 499 -5.39 31.96 -23.19
C ASP A 499 -4.29 32.64 -22.34
N CYS A 500 -3.53 33.61 -22.92
CA CYS A 500 -2.66 34.48 -22.15
C CYS A 500 -3.50 35.47 -21.34
N THR A 501 -4.15 34.98 -20.29
CA THR A 501 -5.18 35.74 -19.55
C THR A 501 -4.66 37.00 -18.86
N LYS A 502 -3.34 37.14 -18.67
CA LYS A 502 -2.69 38.31 -18.07
C LYS A 502 -2.10 39.29 -19.10
N LEU A 503 -2.07 38.94 -20.39
CA LEU A 503 -1.51 39.78 -21.43
C LEU A 503 -2.31 41.09 -21.55
N ALA A 504 -1.69 42.19 -21.15
CA ALA A 504 -2.29 43.51 -21.14
C ALA A 504 -1.88 44.35 -22.36
N SER A 505 -0.66 44.14 -22.87
CA SER A 505 -0.14 44.87 -24.04
C SER A 505 0.80 43.99 -24.89
N ILE A 506 0.80 44.29 -26.20
CA ILE A 506 1.74 43.74 -27.17
C ILE A 506 2.22 44.83 -28.11
N THR A 507 3.53 44.84 -28.36
CA THR A 507 4.16 45.76 -29.31
C THR A 507 4.66 44.96 -30.52
N PHE A 508 4.21 45.35 -31.70
CA PHE A 508 4.60 44.73 -32.97
C PHE A 508 5.67 45.56 -33.68
N PRO A 509 6.69 44.93 -34.29
CA PRO A 509 7.59 45.60 -35.21
C PRO A 509 6.92 45.89 -36.58
N GLU A 510 7.60 46.63 -37.42
CA GLU A 510 7.21 46.74 -38.81
C GLU A 510 7.35 45.37 -39.56
N GLY A 511 6.50 45.13 -40.56
CA GLY A 511 6.63 43.96 -41.43
C GLY A 511 5.82 42.73 -41.05
N ILE A 512 5.03 42.77 -39.98
CA ILE A 512 4.09 41.71 -39.61
C ILE A 512 3.05 41.51 -40.73
N LYS A 513 2.86 40.25 -41.15
CA LYS A 513 1.92 39.85 -42.23
C LYS A 513 0.74 39.03 -41.74
N ALA A 514 0.91 38.34 -40.58
CA ALA A 514 -0.15 37.51 -40.01
C ALA A 514 -0.08 37.45 -38.49
N LEU A 515 -1.27 37.36 -37.88
CA LEU A 515 -1.49 37.07 -36.47
C LEU A 515 -2.23 35.72 -36.41
N THR A 516 -1.84 34.81 -35.53
CA THR A 516 -2.44 33.47 -35.53
C THR A 516 -3.55 33.27 -34.50
N ASP A 517 -3.34 33.61 -33.22
CA ASP A 517 -4.34 33.36 -32.18
C ASP A 517 -4.08 34.21 -30.91
N PHE A 518 -5.06 34.97 -30.49
CA PHE A 518 -5.13 35.77 -29.26
C PHE A 518 -6.42 35.47 -28.46
N SER A 519 -7.09 34.38 -28.81
CA SER A 519 -8.33 34.01 -28.10
C SER A 519 -8.08 33.87 -26.59
N GLY A 520 -9.05 34.26 -25.78
CA GLY A 520 -8.94 34.16 -24.31
C GLY A 520 -7.97 35.16 -23.65
N CYS A 521 -7.35 36.11 -24.39
CA CYS A 521 -6.52 37.18 -23.81
C CYS A 521 -7.38 38.16 -23.01
N SER A 522 -7.88 37.71 -21.87
CA SER A 522 -8.93 38.46 -21.13
C SER A 522 -8.45 39.78 -20.52
N SER A 523 -7.14 40.03 -20.35
CA SER A 523 -6.58 41.29 -19.85
C SER A 523 -6.25 42.30 -20.97
N LEU A 524 -6.29 41.89 -22.25
CA LEU A 524 -5.95 42.76 -23.39
C LEU A 524 -7.02 43.86 -23.54
N ARG A 525 -6.58 45.12 -23.46
CA ARG A 525 -7.49 46.28 -23.48
C ARG A 525 -7.55 46.98 -24.81
N ALA A 526 -6.45 46.98 -25.54
CA ALA A 526 -6.34 47.59 -26.83
C ALA A 526 -5.39 46.79 -27.71
N ILE A 527 -5.67 46.80 -29.02
CA ILE A 527 -4.76 46.24 -30.01
C ILE A 527 -4.80 47.10 -31.28
N ASP A 528 -3.62 47.47 -31.76
CA ASP A 528 -3.42 48.10 -33.06
C ASP A 528 -2.89 47.04 -34.01
N ILE A 529 -3.74 46.52 -34.91
CA ILE A 529 -3.37 45.47 -35.89
C ILE A 529 -2.37 46.04 -36.87
N PRO A 530 -1.20 45.40 -37.13
CA PRO A 530 -0.15 45.90 -38.00
C PRO A 530 -0.60 46.08 -39.46
N ASP A 531 -0.09 47.12 -40.14
CA ASP A 531 -0.44 47.50 -41.52
C ASP A 531 -0.15 46.38 -42.58
N GLY A 532 0.65 45.40 -42.28
CA GLY A 532 0.92 44.28 -43.19
C GLY A 532 -0.09 43.11 -43.13
N VAL A 533 -0.97 43.11 -42.12
CA VAL A 533 -1.94 42.04 -41.91
C VAL A 533 -3.10 42.15 -42.88
N SER A 534 -3.38 41.09 -43.63
CA SER A 534 -4.44 41.04 -44.66
C SER A 534 -5.70 40.30 -44.22
N VAL A 535 -5.62 39.43 -43.21
CA VAL A 535 -6.74 38.62 -42.71
C VAL A 535 -6.80 38.69 -41.20
N ILE A 536 -7.98 38.98 -40.66
CA ILE A 536 -8.32 38.71 -39.25
C ILE A 536 -8.98 37.33 -39.22
N GLY A 537 -8.21 36.33 -38.79
CA GLY A 537 -8.58 34.92 -38.86
C GLY A 537 -9.74 34.53 -37.95
N SER A 538 -10.23 33.33 -38.15
CA SER A 538 -11.33 32.77 -37.34
C SER A 538 -10.97 32.71 -35.86
N ALA A 539 -11.87 33.28 -35.02
CA ALA A 539 -11.73 33.34 -33.56
C ALA A 539 -10.48 34.06 -33.03
N LEU A 540 -9.76 34.83 -33.86
CA LEU A 540 -8.45 35.43 -33.54
C LEU A 540 -8.44 36.16 -32.19
N PHE A 541 -9.48 36.94 -31.84
CA PHE A 541 -9.63 37.66 -30.56
C PHE A 541 -10.85 37.18 -29.76
N ARG A 542 -11.34 35.97 -30.02
CA ARG A 542 -12.48 35.42 -29.29
C ARG A 542 -12.22 35.45 -27.78
N GLY A 543 -13.20 35.91 -26.97
CA GLY A 543 -13.07 35.90 -25.52
C GLY A 543 -12.10 36.95 -24.94
N CYS A 544 -11.64 37.93 -25.75
CA CYS A 544 -10.91 39.10 -25.23
C CYS A 544 -11.88 40.04 -24.49
N VAL A 545 -12.38 39.61 -23.35
CA VAL A 545 -13.53 40.24 -22.66
C VAL A 545 -13.30 41.70 -22.24
N ASN A 546 -12.04 42.12 -22.02
CA ASN A 546 -11.68 43.49 -21.64
C ASN A 546 -11.22 44.37 -22.83
N LEU A 547 -11.28 43.85 -24.07
CA LEU A 547 -10.86 44.59 -25.25
C LEU A 547 -11.86 45.70 -25.53
N THR A 548 -11.40 46.96 -25.37
CA THR A 548 -12.22 48.18 -25.56
C THR A 548 -11.91 48.93 -26.83
N LYS A 549 -10.69 48.75 -27.40
CA LYS A 549 -10.22 49.46 -28.59
C LYS A 549 -9.51 48.50 -29.54
N VAL A 550 -9.93 48.49 -30.79
CA VAL A 550 -9.28 47.77 -31.89
C VAL A 550 -9.06 48.75 -33.05
N THR A 551 -7.84 48.83 -33.58
CA THR A 551 -7.53 49.52 -34.81
C THR A 551 -7.33 48.51 -35.93
N ILE A 552 -8.19 48.49 -36.92
CA ILE A 552 -8.08 47.62 -38.12
C ILE A 552 -7.48 48.42 -39.25
N PRO A 553 -6.31 48.08 -39.79
CA PRO A 553 -5.66 48.81 -40.88
C PRO A 553 -6.33 48.56 -42.24
N ASN A 554 -6.06 49.45 -43.21
CA ASN A 554 -6.59 49.31 -44.57
C ASN A 554 -6.05 48.09 -45.35
N SER A 555 -5.01 47.46 -44.89
CA SER A 555 -4.46 46.22 -45.44
C SER A 555 -5.38 45.00 -45.27
N VAL A 556 -6.28 45.05 -44.28
CA VAL A 556 -7.20 43.94 -43.99
C VAL A 556 -8.31 43.88 -45.01
N VAL A 557 -8.44 42.74 -45.68
CA VAL A 557 -9.45 42.46 -46.71
C VAL A 557 -10.45 41.36 -46.31
N SER A 558 -10.17 40.61 -45.23
CA SER A 558 -11.04 39.54 -44.72
C SER A 558 -11.18 39.62 -43.18
N LEU A 559 -12.42 39.49 -42.72
CA LEU A 559 -12.79 39.31 -41.30
C LEU A 559 -13.55 38.00 -41.18
N GLU A 560 -12.91 37.02 -40.59
CA GLU A 560 -13.42 35.63 -40.56
C GLU A 560 -14.35 35.36 -39.36
N TRP A 561 -14.85 34.12 -39.28
CA TRP A 561 -15.85 33.66 -38.31
C TRP A 561 -15.41 33.89 -36.87
N PHE A 562 -16.30 34.40 -36.02
CA PHE A 562 -16.07 34.60 -34.58
C PHE A 562 -14.86 35.45 -34.22
N ALA A 563 -14.28 36.20 -35.14
CA ALA A 563 -13.01 36.93 -35.00
C ALA A 563 -12.92 37.79 -33.73
N PHE A 564 -13.98 38.42 -33.29
CA PHE A 564 -14.14 39.20 -32.05
C PHE A 564 -15.30 38.70 -31.20
N SER A 565 -15.70 37.43 -31.33
CA SER A 565 -16.78 36.88 -30.50
C SER A 565 -16.41 37.01 -29.02
N ASP A 566 -17.40 37.32 -28.19
CA ASP A 566 -17.28 37.47 -26.73
C ASP A 566 -16.32 38.59 -26.28
N CYS A 567 -15.99 39.57 -27.15
CA CYS A 567 -15.31 40.80 -26.77
C CYS A 567 -16.31 41.75 -26.07
N SER A 568 -16.77 41.35 -24.88
CA SER A 568 -17.91 41.98 -24.21
C SER A 568 -17.74 43.46 -23.83
N SER A 569 -16.48 43.92 -23.70
CA SER A 569 -16.17 45.34 -23.40
C SER A 569 -15.97 46.23 -24.65
N LEU A 570 -16.03 45.68 -25.86
CA LEU A 570 -15.85 46.44 -27.10
C LEU A 570 -17.06 47.34 -27.32
N THR A 571 -16.81 48.67 -27.31
CA THR A 571 -17.89 49.68 -27.42
C THR A 571 -18.07 50.26 -28.82
N ARG A 572 -17.00 50.24 -29.63
CA ARG A 572 -16.99 50.79 -31.00
C ARG A 572 -15.96 50.04 -31.85
N ILE A 573 -16.27 49.93 -33.13
CA ILE A 573 -15.34 49.40 -34.14
C ILE A 573 -15.55 50.12 -35.48
N THR A 574 -14.46 50.26 -36.23
CA THR A 574 -14.49 50.78 -37.61
C THR A 574 -14.00 49.68 -38.53
N ILE A 575 -14.81 49.30 -39.48
CA ILE A 575 -14.51 48.32 -40.53
C ILE A 575 -13.97 49.04 -41.76
N PRO A 576 -12.74 48.71 -42.20
CA PRO A 576 -12.12 49.32 -43.41
C PRO A 576 -12.92 49.11 -44.68
N ASN A 577 -12.65 49.99 -45.69
CA ASN A 577 -13.37 49.96 -46.99
C ASN A 577 -13.11 48.70 -47.83
N HIS A 578 -12.04 47.96 -47.57
CA HIS A 578 -11.64 46.79 -48.38
C HIS A 578 -12.28 45.46 -47.90
N ILE A 579 -12.98 45.47 -46.77
CA ILE A 579 -13.68 44.31 -46.26
C ILE A 579 -15.06 44.24 -46.93
N ALA A 580 -15.28 43.19 -47.75
CA ALA A 580 -16.53 42.98 -48.45
C ALA A 580 -17.59 42.23 -47.64
N THR A 581 -17.17 41.33 -46.73
CA THR A 581 -18.05 40.48 -45.94
C THR A 581 -17.68 40.52 -44.47
N ILE A 582 -18.67 40.65 -43.63
CA ILE A 582 -18.56 40.42 -42.16
C ILE A 582 -19.07 39.01 -41.94
N SER A 583 -18.15 38.08 -41.63
CA SER A 583 -18.47 36.67 -41.51
C SER A 583 -19.31 36.37 -40.26
N SER A 584 -19.96 35.21 -40.26
CA SER A 584 -20.84 34.72 -39.22
C SER A 584 -20.22 34.78 -37.83
N GLY A 585 -20.95 35.33 -36.87
CA GLY A 585 -20.54 35.45 -35.47
C GLY A 585 -19.35 36.36 -35.18
N ALA A 586 -18.85 37.11 -36.17
CA ALA A 586 -17.64 37.96 -36.01
C ALA A 586 -17.65 38.83 -34.75
N PHE A 587 -18.81 39.35 -34.33
CA PHE A 587 -19.03 40.18 -33.13
C PHE A 587 -20.07 39.56 -32.18
N SER A 588 -20.33 38.28 -32.27
CA SER A 588 -21.26 37.58 -31.35
C SER A 588 -20.78 37.79 -29.90
N GLY A 589 -21.71 38.11 -28.97
CA GLY A 589 -21.36 38.32 -27.58
C GLY A 589 -20.68 39.67 -27.24
N CYS A 590 -20.49 40.58 -28.22
CA CYS A 590 -20.01 41.95 -27.96
C CYS A 590 -21.11 42.80 -27.30
N SER A 591 -21.48 42.53 -26.06
CA SER A 591 -22.69 43.05 -25.40
C SER A 591 -22.69 44.60 -25.18
N LEU A 592 -21.52 45.23 -25.17
CA LEU A 592 -21.38 46.68 -25.02
C LEU A 592 -21.13 47.41 -26.36
N LEU A 593 -21.19 46.73 -27.52
CA LEU A 593 -20.96 47.33 -28.82
C LEU A 593 -22.12 48.25 -29.21
N THR A 594 -21.89 49.58 -29.16
CA THR A 594 -22.90 50.59 -29.43
C THR A 594 -22.69 51.31 -30.76
N ASN A 595 -21.46 51.34 -31.27
CA ASN A 595 -21.08 52.03 -32.49
C ASN A 595 -20.28 51.14 -33.44
N VAL A 596 -20.81 50.91 -34.62
CA VAL A 596 -20.12 50.24 -35.72
C VAL A 596 -20.10 51.17 -36.94
N THR A 597 -18.89 51.49 -37.38
CA THR A 597 -18.73 52.25 -38.64
C THR A 597 -18.34 51.27 -39.74
N LEU A 598 -19.18 51.09 -40.73
CA LEU A 598 -18.92 50.21 -41.86
C LEU A 598 -18.25 50.97 -43.00
N GLY A 599 -17.17 50.39 -43.53
CA GLY A 599 -16.56 50.90 -44.75
C GLY A 599 -17.49 50.77 -45.96
N SER A 600 -17.29 51.57 -46.96
CA SER A 600 -18.13 51.62 -48.17
C SER A 600 -18.10 50.35 -49.01
N GLY A 601 -17.16 49.43 -48.76
CA GLY A 601 -17.01 48.14 -49.46
C GLY A 601 -17.81 47.01 -48.87
N VAL A 602 -18.39 47.14 -47.69
CA VAL A 602 -19.17 46.05 -47.03
C VAL A 602 -20.45 45.78 -47.82
N ALA A 603 -20.51 44.60 -48.44
CA ALA A 603 -21.60 44.16 -49.30
C ALA A 603 -22.47 43.07 -48.63
N SER A 604 -21.93 42.33 -47.64
CA SER A 604 -22.63 41.23 -46.94
C SER A 604 -22.33 41.19 -45.47
N ILE A 605 -23.34 40.87 -44.67
CA ILE A 605 -23.25 40.50 -43.26
C ILE A 605 -23.90 39.11 -43.12
N GLU A 606 -23.10 38.11 -42.76
CA GLU A 606 -23.56 36.74 -42.69
C GLU A 606 -24.28 36.50 -41.34
N ASP A 607 -25.26 35.61 -41.38
CA ASP A 607 -25.95 35.08 -40.19
C ASP A 607 -25.26 33.84 -39.62
N LEU A 608 -25.66 33.39 -38.40
CA LEU A 608 -25.13 32.18 -37.77
C LEU A 608 -25.63 30.92 -38.45
#